data_d39047f0812148228d2b839b50649077
#
_entry.id   d39047f0812148228d2b839b50649077
#
_cell.length_a   1.000
_cell.length_b   1.000
_cell.length_c   1.000
_cell.angle_alpha   90.00
_cell.angle_beta   90.00
_cell.angle_gamma   90.00
#
_symmetry.space_group_name_H-M   'P 1'
#
loop_
_entity.id
_entity.type
_entity.pdbx_description
1 polymer ?
#
loop_
_entity_poly.entity_id
_entity_poly.type
_entity_poly.pdbx_seq_one_letter_code
_entity_poly.pdbx_strand_id
1 'polypeptide(L)'
;MPWNNFPHLAARAFNQPLLLEPTYARVFFSALSDRFGTGRLIDTASGEVMNSDEMNALAMGWDSSERTRQKSYRVERGIAVLPVTGTLVHKLGYINPVSGMSGYNGIAKRLQQAISDPDVRGVLLDIDSPGGEVAGAFDTADLIARAREQKPVWALASDTACSAAYLLASACSRRLITQTGTVGSIGVLMAHRCVEKALEIAGVDVTLIYAGAHKVDGNPYSQLPGDVRDEFQLSINSTREQFAQKVSDYTGLKKSRV
;
A
#
# COMPACT_ATOMS: atom_id res chain seq x y z
N MET A 1 -13.16 28.58 3.84
CA MET A 1 -13.38 27.24 3.29
C MET A 1 -13.20 26.27 4.45
N PRO A 2 -14.09 25.31 4.68
CA PRO A 2 -13.91 24.35 5.76
C PRO A 2 -12.70 23.45 5.42
N TRP A 3 -11.70 23.50 6.26
CA TRP A 3 -10.56 22.60 6.22
C TRP A 3 -11.05 21.21 6.67
N ASN A 4 -11.35 20.33 5.73
CA ASN A 4 -11.55 18.93 6.06
C ASN A 4 -10.18 18.35 6.43
N ASN A 5 -9.83 18.45 7.71
CA ASN A 5 -8.66 17.82 8.27
C ASN A 5 -8.91 16.31 8.32
N PHE A 6 -8.21 15.56 7.49
CA PHE A 6 -8.11 14.10 7.61
C PHE A 6 -6.79 13.72 8.29
N PRO A 7 -6.65 13.95 9.62
CA PRO A 7 -5.39 13.76 10.34
C PRO A 7 -4.88 12.31 10.23
N HIS A 8 -5.79 11.34 10.12
CA HIS A 8 -5.44 9.93 9.93
C HIS A 8 -4.83 9.63 8.55
N LEU A 9 -5.20 10.35 7.49
CA LEU A 9 -4.57 10.21 6.18
C LEU A 9 -3.20 10.89 6.16
N ALA A 10 -3.09 12.08 6.76
CA ALA A 10 -1.81 12.76 6.92
C ALA A 10 -0.83 11.92 7.74
N ALA A 11 -1.28 11.29 8.83
CA ALA A 11 -0.46 10.41 9.65
C ALA A 11 0.03 9.15 8.91
N ARG A 12 -0.68 8.71 7.88
CA ARG A 12 -0.26 7.57 7.03
C ARG A 12 0.67 7.98 5.89
N ALA A 13 0.64 9.23 5.47
CA ALA A 13 1.45 9.75 4.37
C ALA A 13 2.78 10.37 4.83
N PHE A 14 2.81 10.94 6.05
CA PHE A 14 3.99 11.64 6.55
C PHE A 14 4.57 10.92 7.78
N ASN A 15 5.90 10.97 7.91
CA ASN A 15 6.68 10.35 9.00
C ASN A 15 6.43 8.84 9.16
N GLN A 16 6.01 8.19 8.08
CA GLN A 16 5.90 6.73 8.00
C GLN A 16 6.72 6.23 6.81
N PRO A 17 7.39 5.08 6.94
CA PRO A 17 8.06 4.44 5.82
C PRO A 17 7.07 4.05 4.73
N LEU A 18 7.37 4.43 3.49
CA LEU A 18 6.56 4.10 2.32
C LEU A 18 7.40 3.38 1.27
N LEU A 19 6.81 2.38 0.66
CA LEU A 19 7.32 1.65 -0.48
C LEU A 19 6.55 2.13 -1.73
N LEU A 20 6.89 3.33 -2.23
CA LEU A 20 6.29 3.95 -3.42
C LEU A 20 7.34 4.15 -4.52
N GLU A 21 6.90 3.99 -5.77
CA GLU A 21 7.69 4.35 -6.93
C GLU A 21 7.96 5.88 -6.91
N PRO A 22 9.21 6.36 -7.21
CA PRO A 22 9.59 7.76 -7.01
C PRO A 22 8.77 8.77 -7.80
N THR A 23 8.39 8.47 -9.04
CA THR A 23 7.58 9.38 -9.87
C THR A 23 6.16 9.49 -9.33
N TYR A 24 5.58 8.37 -8.94
CA TYR A 24 4.27 8.33 -8.31
C TYR A 24 4.28 9.01 -6.93
N ALA A 25 5.34 8.84 -6.14
CA ALA A 25 5.47 9.51 -4.84
C ALA A 25 5.38 11.04 -4.98
N ARG A 26 5.97 11.63 -6.01
CA ARG A 26 5.86 13.09 -6.28
C ARG A 26 4.41 13.48 -6.55
N VAL A 27 3.70 12.74 -7.41
CA VAL A 27 2.28 13.00 -7.73
C VAL A 27 1.41 12.78 -6.49
N PHE A 28 1.65 11.71 -5.74
CA PHE A 28 0.94 11.38 -4.52
C PHE A 28 1.05 12.50 -3.46
N PHE A 29 2.27 12.94 -3.16
CA PHE A 29 2.48 14.01 -2.18
C PHE A 29 1.98 15.37 -2.69
N SER A 30 2.07 15.66 -3.99
CA SER A 30 1.48 16.87 -4.58
C SER A 30 -0.04 16.86 -4.47
N ALA A 31 -0.70 15.76 -4.82
CA ALA A 31 -2.14 15.61 -4.71
C ALA A 31 -2.66 15.69 -3.27
N LEU A 32 -1.88 15.15 -2.30
CA LEU A 32 -2.19 15.28 -0.88
C LEU A 32 -2.08 16.73 -0.38
N SER A 33 -1.19 17.56 -0.95
CA SER A 33 -1.06 18.95 -0.56
C SER A 33 -2.25 19.80 -0.99
N ASP A 34 -2.89 19.46 -2.11
CA ASP A 34 -3.94 20.25 -2.73
C ASP A 34 -5.38 19.80 -2.41
N ARG A 35 -5.59 18.56 -1.95
CA ARG A 35 -6.91 17.95 -1.87
C ARG A 35 -7.13 17.06 -0.66
N PHE A 36 -7.68 17.61 0.39
CA PHE A 36 -8.42 16.84 1.40
C PHE A 36 -9.94 16.97 1.20
N GLY A 37 -10.42 16.76 -0.02
CA GLY A 37 -11.82 16.91 -0.38
C GLY A 37 -12.37 15.72 -1.20
N THR A 38 -12.03 14.49 -0.86
CA THR A 38 -12.57 13.31 -1.56
C THR A 38 -13.92 12.90 -0.97
N GLY A 39 -15.00 13.33 -1.59
CA GLY A 39 -16.37 12.88 -1.28
C GLY A 39 -16.84 11.67 -2.09
N ARG A 40 -15.98 11.00 -2.85
CA ARG A 40 -16.37 9.87 -3.72
C ARG A 40 -15.29 8.80 -3.74
N LEU A 41 -15.68 7.54 -3.55
CA LEU A 41 -14.85 6.37 -3.79
C LEU A 41 -15.30 5.71 -5.10
N ILE A 42 -14.33 5.26 -5.90
CA ILE A 42 -14.58 4.52 -7.14
C ILE A 42 -14.00 3.13 -6.95
N ASP A 43 -14.82 2.11 -7.10
CA ASP A 43 -14.33 0.74 -7.24
C ASP A 43 -13.62 0.62 -8.60
N THR A 44 -12.31 0.49 -8.59
CA THR A 44 -11.50 0.42 -9.80
C THR A 44 -11.66 -0.91 -10.56
N ALA A 45 -12.26 -1.92 -9.93
CA ALA A 45 -12.53 -3.21 -10.56
C ALA A 45 -13.88 -3.23 -11.29
N SER A 46 -14.91 -2.54 -10.75
CA SER A 46 -16.26 -2.47 -11.33
C SER A 46 -16.57 -1.13 -12.00
N GLY A 47 -15.82 -0.07 -11.69
CA GLY A 47 -16.12 1.31 -12.15
C GLY A 47 -17.26 1.98 -11.39
N GLU A 48 -17.84 1.31 -10.38
CA GLU A 48 -18.95 1.88 -9.58
C GLU A 48 -18.47 3.01 -8.69
N VAL A 49 -19.26 4.08 -8.65
CA VAL A 49 -19.03 5.25 -7.79
C VAL A 49 -19.91 5.11 -6.55
N MET A 50 -19.27 5.03 -5.38
CA MET A 50 -19.96 4.98 -4.09
C MET A 50 -19.99 6.37 -3.45
N ASN A 51 -21.15 6.82 -2.99
CA ASN A 51 -21.31 8.02 -2.20
C ASN A 51 -21.01 7.76 -0.71
N SER A 52 -20.95 8.85 0.09
CA SER A 52 -20.63 8.75 1.53
C SER A 52 -21.59 7.88 2.33
N ASP A 53 -22.87 7.84 1.95
CA ASP A 53 -23.89 7.08 2.67
C ASP A 53 -23.81 5.58 2.36
N GLU A 54 -23.52 5.25 1.11
CA GLU A 54 -23.24 3.87 0.68
C GLU A 54 -21.94 3.34 1.31
N MET A 55 -20.91 4.19 1.44
CA MET A 55 -19.68 3.84 2.14
C MET A 55 -19.91 3.59 3.63
N ASN A 56 -20.72 4.42 4.28
CA ASN A 56 -21.09 4.26 5.69
C ASN A 56 -21.97 3.01 5.90
N ALA A 57 -22.92 2.75 5.00
CA ALA A 57 -23.76 1.55 5.02
C ALA A 57 -22.91 0.27 4.84
N LEU A 58 -21.90 0.29 3.95
CA LEU A 58 -20.96 -0.82 3.77
C LEU A 58 -20.03 -0.99 4.98
N ALA A 59 -19.61 0.11 5.61
CA ALA A 59 -18.78 0.07 6.82
C ALA A 59 -19.57 -0.44 8.04
N MET A 60 -20.86 -0.11 8.14
CA MET A 60 -21.75 -0.55 9.23
C MET A 60 -22.47 -1.86 8.95
N GLY A 61 -22.69 -2.21 7.68
CA GLY A 61 -23.45 -3.38 7.24
C GLY A 61 -22.60 -4.62 6.98
N TRP A 62 -21.58 -4.88 7.80
CA TRP A 62 -20.83 -6.14 7.75
C TRP A 62 -21.68 -7.28 8.33
N ASP A 63 -22.83 -7.55 7.73
CA ASP A 63 -23.56 -8.77 7.99
C ASP A 63 -22.95 -9.92 7.20
N SER A 64 -22.39 -10.86 7.97
CA SER A 64 -21.51 -11.94 7.50
C SER A 64 -22.27 -13.10 6.83
N SER A 65 -23.60 -13.06 6.73
CA SER A 65 -24.36 -14.28 6.45
C SER A 65 -24.69 -14.57 4.98
N GLU A 66 -24.79 -13.59 4.10
CA GLU A 66 -25.14 -13.84 2.68
C GLU A 66 -24.02 -13.59 1.67
N ARG A 67 -23.06 -12.68 1.94
CA ARG A 67 -21.94 -12.36 1.04
C ARG A 67 -20.80 -13.38 1.08
N THR A 68 -20.82 -14.32 2.00
CA THR A 68 -19.77 -15.37 2.13
C THR A 68 -19.75 -16.35 0.95
N ARG A 69 -20.80 -16.36 0.10
CA ARG A 69 -20.90 -17.25 -1.07
C ARG A 69 -20.43 -16.63 -2.39
N GLN A 70 -20.28 -15.32 -2.47
CA GLN A 70 -19.84 -14.70 -3.71
C GLN A 70 -18.30 -14.64 -3.72
N LYS A 71 -17.69 -15.31 -4.71
CA LYS A 71 -16.24 -15.28 -4.91
C LYS A 71 -15.81 -13.82 -5.15
N SER A 72 -14.88 -13.30 -4.36
CA SER A 72 -14.35 -11.94 -4.48
C SER A 72 -13.21 -11.84 -5.52
N TYR A 73 -13.22 -12.75 -6.50
CA TYR A 73 -12.28 -12.83 -7.61
C TYR A 73 -12.92 -13.54 -8.81
N ARG A 74 -12.44 -13.22 -10.00
CA ARG A 74 -12.84 -13.88 -11.24
C ARG A 74 -12.09 -15.20 -11.38
N VAL A 75 -12.76 -16.26 -11.84
CA VAL A 75 -12.11 -17.54 -12.19
C VAL A 75 -12.23 -17.77 -13.69
N GLU A 76 -11.10 -17.90 -14.36
CA GLU A 76 -11.00 -18.21 -15.78
C GLU A 76 -10.25 -19.52 -15.99
N ARG A 77 -10.93 -20.51 -16.53
CA ARG A 77 -10.35 -21.83 -16.81
C ARG A 77 -9.61 -22.46 -15.60
N GLY A 78 -10.16 -22.25 -14.39
CA GLY A 78 -9.57 -22.73 -13.15
C GLY A 78 -8.43 -21.85 -12.60
N ILE A 79 -8.21 -20.65 -13.13
CA ILE A 79 -7.25 -19.69 -12.62
C ILE A 79 -8.03 -18.56 -11.93
N ALA A 80 -7.77 -18.34 -10.65
CA ALA A 80 -8.29 -17.18 -9.92
C ALA A 80 -7.47 -15.94 -10.29
N VAL A 81 -8.10 -14.90 -10.82
CA VAL A 81 -7.46 -13.63 -11.14
C VAL A 81 -7.75 -12.64 -10.02
N LEU A 82 -6.70 -12.23 -9.33
CA LEU A 82 -6.74 -11.31 -8.19
C LEU A 82 -6.15 -9.95 -8.58
N PRO A 83 -6.95 -8.89 -8.71
CA PRO A 83 -6.43 -7.57 -9.01
C PRO A 83 -5.66 -6.99 -7.81
N VAL A 84 -4.49 -6.41 -8.09
CA VAL A 84 -3.63 -5.67 -7.15
C VAL A 84 -3.35 -4.32 -7.78
N THR A 85 -4.24 -3.34 -7.58
CA THR A 85 -4.22 -2.09 -8.32
C THR A 85 -4.08 -0.87 -7.42
N GLY A 86 -3.40 0.16 -7.93
CA GLY A 86 -3.22 1.45 -7.27
C GLY A 86 -2.33 1.38 -6.03
N THR A 87 -2.47 2.35 -5.14
CA THR A 87 -1.64 2.43 -3.92
C THR A 87 -1.97 1.32 -2.94
N LEU A 88 -0.95 0.60 -2.47
CA LEU A 88 -1.12 -0.46 -1.47
C LEU A 88 -1.15 0.14 -0.06
N VAL A 89 -2.16 -0.23 0.70
CA VAL A 89 -2.36 0.27 2.07
C VAL A 89 -2.53 -0.88 3.06
N HIS A 90 -2.15 -0.66 4.34
CA HIS A 90 -2.15 -1.72 5.34
C HIS A 90 -3.53 -2.37 5.51
N LYS A 91 -4.55 -1.55 5.71
CA LYS A 91 -5.95 -2.02 5.85
C LYS A 91 -6.87 -1.08 5.10
N LEU A 92 -7.72 -1.66 4.29
CA LEU A 92 -8.82 -0.99 3.64
C LEU A 92 -10.12 -1.68 4.08
N GLY A 93 -11.22 -0.92 4.26
CA GLY A 93 -12.51 -1.48 4.65
C GLY A 93 -13.13 -2.42 3.60
N TYR A 94 -12.55 -2.46 2.42
CA TYR A 94 -13.04 -3.23 1.27
C TYR A 94 -12.10 -4.36 0.91
N ILE A 95 -12.66 -5.46 0.38
CA ILE A 95 -11.88 -6.63 -0.09
C ILE A 95 -11.31 -6.35 -1.48
N ASN A 96 -12.05 -5.67 -2.34
CA ASN A 96 -11.63 -5.30 -3.68
C ASN A 96 -10.91 -3.93 -3.68
N PRO A 97 -10.09 -3.64 -4.71
CA PRO A 97 -9.51 -2.31 -4.89
C PRO A 97 -10.59 -1.24 -5.01
N VAL A 98 -10.40 -0.12 -4.32
CA VAL A 98 -11.36 0.99 -4.29
C VAL A 98 -10.62 2.32 -4.37
N SER A 99 -11.10 3.25 -5.18
CA SER A 99 -10.53 4.61 -5.33
C SER A 99 -9.02 4.63 -5.59
N GLY A 100 -8.53 3.72 -6.43
CA GLY A 100 -7.09 3.64 -6.71
C GLY A 100 -6.26 3.09 -5.55
N MET A 101 -6.85 2.35 -4.62
CA MET A 101 -6.16 1.71 -3.49
C MET A 101 -6.51 0.24 -3.38
N SER A 102 -5.54 -0.56 -2.94
CA SER A 102 -5.72 -1.97 -2.55
C SER A 102 -5.23 -2.18 -1.13
N GLY A 103 -6.08 -2.76 -0.27
CA GLY A 103 -5.68 -3.16 1.07
C GLY A 103 -4.93 -4.49 1.07
N TYR A 104 -3.82 -4.59 1.80
CA TYR A 104 -3.14 -5.89 2.00
C TYR A 104 -4.06 -6.93 2.64
N ASN A 105 -4.94 -6.52 3.55
CA ASN A 105 -5.95 -7.38 4.15
C ASN A 105 -6.93 -7.96 3.11
N GLY A 106 -7.31 -7.16 2.10
CA GLY A 106 -8.17 -7.60 0.99
C GLY A 106 -7.44 -8.58 0.07
N ILE A 107 -6.19 -8.30 -0.28
CA ILE A 107 -5.34 -9.20 -1.07
C ILE A 107 -5.18 -10.54 -0.34
N ALA A 108 -4.83 -10.52 0.95
CA ALA A 108 -4.67 -11.71 1.77
C ALA A 108 -5.95 -12.56 1.83
N LYS A 109 -7.11 -11.93 2.03
CA LYS A 109 -8.40 -12.64 2.11
C LYS A 109 -8.77 -13.30 0.79
N ARG A 110 -8.61 -12.59 -0.34
CA ARG A 110 -8.87 -13.15 -1.68
C ARG A 110 -7.93 -14.30 -2.01
N LEU A 111 -6.64 -14.17 -1.67
CA LEU A 111 -5.66 -15.24 -1.86
C LEU A 111 -6.03 -16.48 -1.05
N GLN A 112 -6.36 -16.33 0.23
CA GLN A 112 -6.79 -17.44 1.08
C GLN A 112 -8.03 -18.15 0.55
N GLN A 113 -9.03 -17.38 0.09
CA GLN A 113 -10.22 -17.94 -0.54
C GLN A 113 -9.87 -18.73 -1.81
N ALA A 114 -9.03 -18.18 -2.68
CA ALA A 114 -8.61 -18.85 -3.92
C ALA A 114 -7.80 -20.14 -3.67
N ILE A 115 -6.93 -20.13 -2.66
CA ILE A 115 -6.14 -21.30 -2.28
C ILE A 115 -7.05 -22.41 -1.73
N SER A 116 -8.09 -22.07 -0.97
CA SER A 116 -9.04 -23.04 -0.39
C SER A 116 -10.13 -23.48 -1.37
N ASP A 117 -10.30 -22.82 -2.51
CA ASP A 117 -11.34 -23.09 -3.49
C ASP A 117 -10.99 -24.34 -4.33
N PRO A 118 -11.77 -25.44 -4.31
CA PRO A 118 -11.49 -26.65 -5.08
C PRO A 118 -11.55 -26.44 -6.61
N ASP A 119 -12.30 -25.45 -7.09
CA ASP A 119 -12.41 -25.11 -8.52
C ASP A 119 -11.19 -24.33 -9.03
N VAL A 120 -10.33 -23.83 -8.13
CA VAL A 120 -9.15 -23.04 -8.44
C VAL A 120 -7.90 -23.94 -8.47
N ARG A 121 -7.24 -24.01 -9.63
CA ARG A 121 -6.00 -24.78 -9.84
C ARG A 121 -4.74 -23.91 -9.71
N GLY A 122 -4.88 -22.60 -9.81
CA GLY A 122 -3.78 -21.64 -9.69
C GLY A 122 -4.31 -20.22 -9.53
N VAL A 123 -3.43 -19.31 -9.14
CA VAL A 123 -3.75 -17.90 -8.88
C VAL A 123 -2.87 -17.02 -9.77
N LEU A 124 -3.46 -15.99 -10.36
CA LEU A 124 -2.77 -14.90 -11.04
C LEU A 124 -3.00 -13.61 -10.27
N LEU A 125 -1.94 -13.03 -9.74
CA LEU A 125 -1.98 -11.64 -9.28
C LEU A 125 -1.82 -10.73 -10.50
N ASP A 126 -2.87 -10.01 -10.85
CA ASP A 126 -2.86 -9.00 -11.91
C ASP A 126 -2.51 -7.66 -11.29
N ILE A 127 -1.27 -7.21 -11.53
CA ILE A 127 -0.66 -6.12 -10.80
C ILE A 127 -0.51 -4.89 -11.68
N ASP A 128 -1.12 -3.79 -11.24
CA ASP A 128 -0.91 -2.45 -11.72
C ASP A 128 -0.82 -1.49 -10.53
N SER A 129 0.38 -1.41 -9.93
CA SER A 129 0.57 -0.71 -8.65
C SER A 129 1.98 -0.11 -8.53
N PRO A 130 2.08 1.17 -8.09
CA PRO A 130 3.35 1.83 -7.80
C PRO A 130 3.95 1.44 -6.45
N GLY A 131 3.27 0.56 -5.69
CA GLY A 131 3.62 0.25 -4.30
C GLY A 131 2.72 0.94 -3.29
N GLY A 132 3.22 1.15 -2.06
CA GLY A 132 2.43 1.75 -0.99
C GLY A 132 3.08 1.71 0.38
N GLU A 133 2.28 1.47 1.42
CA GLU A 133 2.74 1.41 2.81
C GLU A 133 3.66 0.21 3.05
N VAL A 134 4.66 0.40 3.93
CA VAL A 134 5.52 -0.68 4.42
C VAL A 134 4.71 -1.64 5.30
N ALA A 135 3.85 -1.08 6.17
CA ALA A 135 3.04 -1.85 7.10
C ALA A 135 2.15 -2.86 6.36
N GLY A 136 2.33 -4.14 6.64
CA GLY A 136 1.59 -5.24 6.03
C GLY A 136 2.16 -5.76 4.70
N ALA A 137 3.11 -5.06 4.08
CA ALA A 137 3.69 -5.48 2.80
C ALA A 137 4.48 -6.80 2.93
N PHE A 138 5.36 -6.88 3.91
CA PHE A 138 6.21 -8.06 4.16
C PHE A 138 5.38 -9.28 4.56
N ASP A 139 4.41 -9.11 5.46
CA ASP A 139 3.51 -10.18 5.91
C ASP A 139 2.68 -10.74 4.75
N THR A 140 2.21 -9.84 3.86
CA THR A 140 1.45 -10.24 2.66
C THR A 140 2.34 -10.99 1.66
N ALA A 141 3.58 -10.55 1.46
CA ALA A 141 4.54 -11.24 0.62
C ALA A 141 4.87 -12.65 1.18
N ASP A 142 5.08 -12.76 2.48
CA ASP A 142 5.28 -14.06 3.15
C ASP A 142 4.05 -14.97 3.02
N LEU A 143 2.84 -14.41 3.07
CA LEU A 143 1.61 -15.17 2.81
C LEU A 143 1.56 -15.71 1.38
N ILE A 144 1.91 -14.90 0.38
CA ILE A 144 2.00 -15.32 -1.02
C ILE A 144 3.05 -16.41 -1.18
N ALA A 145 4.22 -16.25 -0.55
CA ALA A 145 5.28 -17.26 -0.59
C ALA A 145 4.84 -18.62 0.00
N ARG A 146 4.06 -18.62 1.07
CA ARG A 146 3.46 -19.85 1.61
C ARG A 146 2.36 -20.40 0.71
N ALA A 147 1.55 -19.53 0.10
CA ALA A 147 0.46 -19.94 -0.78
C ALA A 147 0.96 -20.64 -2.06
N ARG A 148 2.09 -20.21 -2.62
CA ARG A 148 2.68 -20.80 -3.83
C ARG A 148 3.13 -22.25 -3.65
N GLU A 149 3.33 -22.70 -2.41
CA GLU A 149 3.65 -24.10 -2.10
C GLU A 149 2.41 -25.02 -2.14
N GLN A 150 1.21 -24.45 -2.10
CA GLN A 150 -0.06 -25.18 -2.15
C GLN A 150 -0.65 -25.21 -3.56
N LYS A 151 -0.66 -24.08 -4.24
CA LYS A 151 -1.10 -23.93 -5.63
C LYS A 151 -0.16 -22.96 -6.37
N PRO A 152 0.05 -23.09 -7.67
CA PRO A 152 0.83 -22.11 -8.44
C PRO A 152 0.26 -20.70 -8.26
N VAL A 153 1.08 -19.76 -7.80
CA VAL A 153 0.75 -18.34 -7.72
C VAL A 153 1.69 -17.57 -8.64
N TRP A 154 1.15 -16.96 -9.68
CA TRP A 154 1.89 -16.16 -10.64
C TRP A 154 1.57 -14.69 -10.46
N ALA A 155 2.50 -13.83 -10.83
CA ALA A 155 2.30 -12.40 -10.92
C ALA A 155 2.44 -11.94 -12.38
N LEU A 156 1.54 -11.07 -12.81
CA LEU A 156 1.63 -10.34 -14.06
C LEU A 156 1.70 -8.85 -13.74
N ALA A 157 2.82 -8.20 -14.06
CA ALA A 157 2.86 -6.75 -14.14
C ALA A 157 2.18 -6.35 -15.45
N SER A 158 0.89 -6.05 -15.37
CA SER A 158 0.08 -5.67 -16.55
C SER A 158 0.43 -4.27 -17.04
N ASP A 159 0.85 -3.38 -16.12
CA ASP A 159 1.48 -2.09 -16.40
C ASP A 159 2.63 -1.87 -15.40
N THR A 160 2.33 -1.58 -14.15
CA THR A 160 3.33 -1.26 -13.11
C THR A 160 3.29 -2.27 -11.97
N ALA A 161 4.46 -2.81 -11.59
CA ALA A 161 4.62 -3.56 -10.34
C ALA A 161 5.89 -3.08 -9.63
N CYS A 162 5.79 -1.93 -8.95
CA CYS A 162 6.93 -1.26 -8.34
C CYS A 162 6.88 -1.31 -6.82
N SER A 163 8.06 -1.26 -6.21
CA SER A 163 8.25 -1.11 -4.77
C SER A 163 7.50 -2.19 -3.96
N ALA A 164 6.55 -1.87 -3.08
CA ALA A 164 5.78 -2.89 -2.35
C ALA A 164 5.07 -3.88 -3.28
N ALA A 165 4.56 -3.43 -4.44
CA ALA A 165 3.94 -4.32 -5.42
C ALA A 165 4.95 -5.31 -6.04
N TYR A 166 6.20 -4.88 -6.24
CA TYR A 166 7.28 -5.78 -6.66
C TYR A 166 7.65 -6.77 -5.56
N LEU A 167 7.62 -6.36 -4.29
CA LEU A 167 7.81 -7.29 -3.17
C LEU A 167 6.77 -8.42 -3.22
N LEU A 168 5.48 -8.10 -3.44
CA LEU A 168 4.43 -9.11 -3.60
C LEU A 168 4.67 -9.99 -4.84
N ALA A 169 5.01 -9.38 -5.98
CA ALA A 169 5.32 -10.11 -7.21
C ALA A 169 6.53 -11.06 -7.03
N SER A 170 7.56 -10.62 -6.32
CA SER A 170 8.77 -11.42 -6.06
C SER A 170 8.47 -12.70 -5.28
N ALA A 171 7.45 -12.67 -4.41
CA ALA A 171 7.02 -13.82 -3.61
C ALA A 171 6.24 -14.88 -4.42
N CYS A 172 5.84 -14.57 -5.65
CA CYS A 172 5.16 -15.51 -6.54
C CYS A 172 6.12 -16.55 -7.14
N SER A 173 5.59 -17.73 -7.53
CA SER A 173 6.37 -18.78 -8.19
C SER A 173 6.86 -18.39 -9.59
N ARG A 174 6.12 -17.53 -10.29
CA ARG A 174 6.49 -16.96 -11.60
C ARG A 174 6.09 -15.51 -11.72
N ARG A 175 6.93 -14.72 -12.37
CA ARG A 175 6.73 -13.29 -12.64
C ARG A 175 6.71 -13.07 -14.14
N LEU A 176 5.70 -12.38 -14.60
CA LEU A 176 5.46 -11.99 -15.98
C LEU A 176 5.37 -10.47 -16.05
N ILE A 177 5.73 -9.91 -17.17
CA ILE A 177 5.64 -8.47 -17.44
C ILE A 177 5.20 -8.26 -18.88
N THR A 178 4.36 -7.27 -19.12
CA THR A 178 4.03 -6.82 -20.48
C THR A 178 5.24 -6.12 -21.12
N GLN A 179 5.21 -5.95 -22.44
CA GLN A 179 6.34 -5.37 -23.20
C GLN A 179 6.72 -3.95 -22.73
N THR A 180 5.75 -3.17 -22.26
CA THR A 180 5.92 -1.78 -21.82
C THR A 180 5.82 -1.64 -20.29
N GLY A 181 5.65 -2.74 -19.57
CA GLY A 181 5.48 -2.74 -18.13
C GLY A 181 6.75 -2.30 -17.40
N THR A 182 6.57 -1.78 -16.20
CA THR A 182 7.64 -1.32 -15.31
C THR A 182 7.64 -2.13 -14.03
N VAL A 183 8.82 -2.63 -13.62
CA VAL A 183 8.99 -3.39 -12.37
C VAL A 183 10.24 -2.96 -11.62
N GLY A 184 10.28 -3.22 -10.31
CA GLY A 184 11.46 -2.93 -9.48
C GLY A 184 11.19 -1.83 -8.46
N SER A 185 11.97 -0.73 -8.48
CA SER A 185 11.89 0.35 -7.47
C SER A 185 12.06 -0.20 -6.03
N ILE A 186 13.14 -0.99 -5.82
CA ILE A 186 13.45 -1.61 -4.52
C ILE A 186 14.08 -0.56 -3.62
N GLY A 187 13.23 0.17 -2.89
CA GLY A 187 13.63 1.27 -2.03
C GLY A 187 12.53 1.62 -1.03
N VAL A 188 12.90 2.48 -0.07
CA VAL A 188 12.01 3.00 0.97
C VAL A 188 12.18 4.50 1.01
N LEU A 189 11.10 5.23 1.13
CA LEU A 189 11.14 6.67 1.32
C LEU A 189 10.32 7.06 2.55
N MET A 190 10.67 8.19 3.15
CA MET A 190 9.91 8.85 4.21
C MET A 190 9.88 10.34 3.90
N ALA A 191 8.72 10.97 4.03
CA ALA A 191 8.58 12.41 3.84
C ALA A 191 8.30 13.08 5.20
N HIS A 192 9.06 14.13 5.51
CA HIS A 192 8.74 15.05 6.59
C HIS A 192 8.18 16.34 6.01
N ARG A 193 7.10 16.86 6.61
CA ARG A 193 6.50 18.15 6.25
C ARG A 193 6.67 19.12 7.41
N CYS A 194 7.29 20.29 7.13
CA CYS A 194 7.37 21.40 8.07
C CYS A 194 6.43 22.52 7.63
N VAL A 195 5.59 23.00 8.54
CA VAL A 195 4.63 24.09 8.31
C VAL A 195 4.95 25.36 9.12
N GLU A 196 6.10 25.40 9.79
CA GLU A 196 6.57 26.48 10.67
C GLU A 196 6.37 27.86 10.02
N LYS A 197 6.95 28.06 8.84
CA LYS A 197 6.84 29.35 8.12
C LYS A 197 5.42 29.74 7.73
N ALA A 198 4.58 28.75 7.43
CA ALA A 198 3.18 29.01 7.10
C ALA A 198 2.39 29.46 8.34
N LEU A 199 2.71 28.91 9.50
CA LEU A 199 2.10 29.31 10.78
C LEU A 199 2.57 30.70 11.21
N GLU A 200 3.87 31.01 11.08
CA GLU A 200 4.42 32.35 11.32
C GLU A 200 3.68 33.42 10.50
N ILE A 201 3.50 33.18 9.19
CA ILE A 201 2.76 34.11 8.29
C ILE A 201 1.30 34.25 8.71
N ALA A 202 0.70 33.17 9.23
CA ALA A 202 -0.69 33.16 9.70
C ALA A 202 -0.85 33.77 11.12
N GLY A 203 0.26 34.13 11.79
CA GLY A 203 0.25 34.64 13.17
C GLY A 203 -0.18 33.61 14.19
N VAL A 204 0.15 32.33 13.96
CA VAL A 204 -0.19 31.20 14.83
C VAL A 204 1.07 30.63 15.47
N ASP A 205 1.13 30.68 16.79
CA ASP A 205 2.17 30.03 17.59
C ASP A 205 1.69 28.67 18.08
N VAL A 206 2.50 27.63 17.91
CA VAL A 206 2.23 26.29 18.41
C VAL A 206 3.26 25.90 19.47
N THR A 207 2.82 25.70 20.69
CA THR A 207 3.65 25.20 21.78
C THR A 207 3.35 23.74 22.06
N LEU A 208 4.36 22.86 21.90
CA LEU A 208 4.24 21.45 22.27
C LEU A 208 4.67 21.24 23.72
N ILE A 209 3.79 20.68 24.55
CA ILE A 209 4.09 20.28 25.92
C ILE A 209 4.10 18.75 25.96
N TYR A 210 5.24 18.16 26.28
CA TYR A 210 5.43 16.71 26.17
C TYR A 210 6.31 16.15 27.30
N ALA A 211 6.18 14.84 27.50
CA ALA A 211 7.05 14.04 28.38
C ALA A 211 7.55 12.82 27.59
N GLY A 212 8.88 12.62 27.61
CA GLY A 212 9.60 11.60 26.84
C GLY A 212 10.42 12.24 25.72
N ALA A 213 11.71 11.89 25.64
CA ALA A 213 12.70 12.54 24.76
C ALA A 213 12.31 12.59 23.28
N HIS A 214 11.68 11.52 22.77
CA HIS A 214 11.35 11.37 21.34
C HIS A 214 9.86 11.55 21.02
N LYS A 215 9.09 12.16 21.92
CA LYS A 215 7.63 12.24 21.80
C LYS A 215 7.16 13.20 20.72
N VAL A 216 8.02 14.14 20.33
CA VAL A 216 7.74 15.21 19.34
C VAL A 216 8.64 15.13 18.12
N ASP A 217 9.44 14.08 17.99
CA ASP A 217 10.30 13.88 16.85
C ASP A 217 9.48 13.82 15.55
N GLY A 218 9.94 14.54 14.52
CA GLY A 218 9.23 14.64 13.27
C GLY A 218 7.90 15.41 13.36
N ASN A 219 7.67 16.24 14.40
CA ASN A 219 6.52 17.13 14.43
C ASN A 219 6.56 18.13 13.25
N PRO A 220 5.40 18.56 12.71
CA PRO A 220 5.35 19.44 11.54
C PRO A 220 5.59 20.92 11.87
N TYR A 221 5.70 21.31 13.13
CA TYR A 221 5.71 22.71 13.59
C TYR A 221 7.13 23.29 13.68
N SER A 222 8.15 22.48 13.46
CA SER A 222 9.55 22.89 13.45
C SER A 222 10.34 22.16 12.36
N GLN A 223 11.51 22.69 12.03
CA GLN A 223 12.46 21.99 11.14
C GLN A 223 12.86 20.66 11.76
N LEU A 224 13.08 19.65 10.91
CA LEU A 224 13.52 18.33 11.36
C LEU A 224 14.96 18.42 11.89
N PRO A 225 15.20 18.10 13.18
CA PRO A 225 16.55 18.07 13.74
C PRO A 225 17.44 17.05 13.02
N GLY A 226 18.76 17.32 12.98
CA GLY A 226 19.71 16.48 12.24
C GLY A 226 19.81 15.06 12.79
N ASP A 227 19.84 14.91 14.11
CA ASP A 227 19.84 13.64 14.81
C ASP A 227 18.58 12.81 14.56
N VAL A 228 17.40 13.42 14.61
CA VAL A 228 16.12 12.78 14.29
C VAL A 228 16.08 12.33 12.82
N ARG A 229 16.59 13.18 11.91
CA ARG A 229 16.72 12.84 10.50
C ARG A 229 17.62 11.61 10.31
N ASP A 230 18.73 11.54 11.04
CA ASP A 230 19.68 10.43 10.96
C ASP A 230 19.07 9.14 11.50
N GLU A 231 18.28 9.19 12.56
CA GLU A 231 17.49 8.05 13.04
C GLU A 231 16.47 7.57 11.99
N PHE A 232 15.73 8.48 11.37
CA PHE A 232 14.80 8.13 10.29
C PHE A 232 15.53 7.48 9.11
N GLN A 233 16.72 8.00 8.76
CA GLN A 233 17.55 7.44 7.69
C GLN A 233 18.02 6.01 8.04
N LEU A 234 18.43 5.75 9.26
CA LEU A 234 18.80 4.41 9.71
C LEU A 234 17.62 3.44 9.63
N SER A 235 16.44 3.88 10.05
CA SER A 235 15.21 3.08 9.98
C SER A 235 14.84 2.69 8.54
N ILE A 236 14.84 3.65 7.61
CA ILE A 236 14.52 3.35 6.20
C ILE A 236 15.60 2.52 5.52
N ASN A 237 16.88 2.70 5.88
CA ASN A 237 17.98 1.86 5.39
C ASN A 237 17.78 0.40 5.83
N SER A 238 17.45 0.17 7.12
CA SER A 238 17.15 -1.17 7.65
C SER A 238 15.97 -1.82 6.91
N THR A 239 14.90 -1.07 6.68
CA THR A 239 13.73 -1.55 5.95
C THR A 239 14.08 -1.89 4.50
N ARG A 240 14.89 -1.06 3.83
CA ARG A 240 15.39 -1.32 2.48
C ARG A 240 16.23 -2.60 2.41
N GLU A 241 17.10 -2.81 3.40
CA GLU A 241 17.90 -4.03 3.49
C GLU A 241 17.04 -5.28 3.67
N GLN A 242 15.97 -5.21 4.50
CA GLN A 242 14.99 -6.29 4.64
C GLN A 242 14.26 -6.54 3.32
N PHE A 243 13.88 -5.49 2.58
CA PHE A 243 13.24 -5.61 1.29
C PHE A 243 14.14 -6.35 0.30
N ALA A 244 15.37 -5.92 0.13
CA ALA A 244 16.32 -6.56 -0.78
C ALA A 244 16.58 -8.03 -0.39
N GLN A 245 16.66 -8.33 0.91
CA GLN A 245 16.82 -9.69 1.41
C GLN A 245 15.62 -10.57 1.04
N LYS A 246 14.39 -10.09 1.29
CA LYS A 246 13.17 -10.84 0.95
C LYS A 246 13.05 -11.12 -0.56
N VAL A 247 13.36 -10.12 -1.41
CA VAL A 247 13.39 -10.33 -2.86
C VAL A 247 14.43 -11.40 -3.24
N SER A 248 15.63 -11.34 -2.65
CA SER A 248 16.66 -12.35 -2.84
C SER A 248 16.16 -13.75 -2.44
N ASP A 249 15.56 -13.89 -1.27
CA ASP A 249 15.06 -15.17 -0.74
C ASP A 249 13.96 -15.77 -1.62
N TYR A 250 13.01 -14.94 -2.08
CA TYR A 250 11.90 -15.41 -2.92
C TYR A 250 12.31 -15.77 -4.34
N THR A 251 13.28 -15.05 -4.90
CA THR A 251 13.66 -15.17 -6.32
C THR A 251 14.88 -16.04 -6.56
N GLY A 252 15.69 -16.30 -5.54
CA GLY A 252 17.00 -16.98 -5.65
C GLY A 252 18.09 -16.08 -6.26
N LEU A 253 17.82 -14.80 -6.52
CA LEU A 253 18.83 -13.86 -7.00
C LEU A 253 19.78 -13.47 -5.86
N LYS A 254 21.07 -13.26 -6.20
CA LYS A 254 22.00 -12.68 -5.23
C LYS A 254 21.54 -11.28 -4.81
N LYS A 255 21.56 -10.97 -3.51
CA LYS A 255 21.19 -9.66 -2.96
C LYS A 255 21.94 -8.50 -3.63
N SER A 256 23.18 -8.71 -4.09
CA SER A 256 23.95 -7.72 -4.83
C SER A 256 23.40 -7.39 -6.22
N ARG A 257 22.41 -8.13 -6.71
CA ARG A 257 21.69 -7.88 -7.97
C ARG A 257 20.29 -7.37 -7.77
N VAL A 258 19.86 -7.25 -6.52
CA VAL A 258 18.58 -6.71 -6.06
C VAL A 258 18.77 -5.26 -5.63
#